data_541abe0360319809e8b762e2a3eedf39
#
_entry.id   541abe0360319809e8b762e2a3eedf39
#
_cell.length_a   1.000
_cell.length_b   1.000
_cell.length_c   1.000
_cell.angle_alpha   90.00
_cell.angle_beta   90.00
_cell.angle_gamma   90.00
#
_symmetry.space_group_name_H-M   'P 1'
#
loop_
_entity.id
_entity.type
_entity.pdbx_description
1 polymer ?
#
loop_
_entity_poly.entity_id
_entity_poly.type
_entity_poly.pdbx_seq_one_letter_code
_entity_poly.pdbx_strand_id
1 'polypeptide(L)'
;MTSRGWALVGTAWALSACAGAGGPVNQTGAAGAGGNVSTAGNTGTAGGGVAGGGGGSGSAGSTAGNTGSAGSGDPNFHLNCTGALLGKPSLRLLTGTELQNTLTDIFPEVKGVWTLSLPAATISSHGFDNDGSTLVGGQRAGAYVDTALSLATALVGTPLATVLPCSTGAADRACAETFLNKYGRRLFRRPITTAEHDKYLGFFDASRAKAPDFKTALKWMTVALIQSPNALYRSEIGATNGANMRQLSAYEVATELAYTYTGTTPTDALLTMAASGNLGDTTALAKTMLATDAGKQTLHRFFEQYLDYTNISSVQKPNISTYASVSADMVQETRAFLSQVVFQSGGGMKELLTATTTNPSRALATYYATGNMYTGGFPMPASDYASVTRPAATGIGILAQGSFLSGHAGSDTSSPTKRGLFTYYKLFCQQKLMPPPNVPPLDTTTVMTGINTTRDRYEKLHAAGSCASCHKVFDPLGFAFEHFDEGGRYRVKEKTFDIDSSGTVTGPDNSTITFANQQDLMNAVVKQPIIHECMSAYLAAYAYGSDEACLGASQVTALQSGSIGIAEAYARLAAEPHFTQRSAQ
;
A
#
# COMPACT_ATOMS: atom_id res chain seq x y z
N MET A 1 26.84 3.08 27.01
CA MET A 1 27.93 3.78 26.34
C MET A 1 27.59 3.74 24.85
N THR A 2 27.42 4.91 24.25
CA THR A 2 27.21 5.24 22.84
C THR A 2 26.10 4.53 22.08
N SER A 3 24.91 5.12 22.20
CA SER A 3 23.79 4.96 21.29
C SER A 3 24.13 5.58 19.92
N ARG A 4 24.14 4.80 18.85
CA ARG A 4 24.09 5.32 17.49
C ARG A 4 22.64 5.31 17.04
N GLY A 5 22.06 6.53 16.96
CA GLY A 5 20.76 6.74 16.38
C GLY A 5 20.79 6.45 14.88
N TRP A 6 19.86 5.63 14.42
CA TRP A 6 19.55 5.44 13.02
C TRP A 6 18.48 6.45 12.64
N ALA A 7 18.85 7.42 11.83
CA ALA A 7 17.89 8.29 11.16
C ALA A 7 17.18 7.47 10.08
N LEU A 8 15.93 7.12 10.34
CA LEU A 8 14.99 6.67 9.31
C LEU A 8 14.67 7.86 8.42
N VAL A 9 15.14 7.82 7.18
CA VAL A 9 14.70 8.71 6.11
C VAL A 9 13.29 8.26 5.73
N GLY A 10 12.31 8.81 6.46
CA GLY A 10 10.94 8.81 5.99
C GLY A 10 10.89 9.70 4.75
N THR A 11 10.43 9.19 3.62
CA THR A 11 10.06 9.99 2.47
C THR A 11 8.86 10.83 2.86
N ALA A 12 9.12 11.94 3.54
CA ALA A 12 8.14 12.99 3.75
C ALA A 12 7.81 13.57 2.37
N TRP A 13 6.60 13.36 1.93
CA TRP A 13 6.01 14.06 0.79
C TRP A 13 5.93 15.54 1.15
N ALA A 14 6.96 16.31 0.78
CA ALA A 14 6.97 17.74 0.95
C ALA A 14 6.04 18.37 -0.10
N LEU A 15 4.82 18.65 0.31
CA LEU A 15 3.93 19.58 -0.37
C LEU A 15 4.46 20.99 -0.08
N SER A 16 5.20 21.54 -1.01
CA SER A 16 5.76 22.89 -0.93
C SER A 16 4.83 23.90 -1.60
N ALA A 17 4.64 25.02 -0.97
CA ALA A 17 3.75 26.09 -1.42
C ALA A 17 4.50 27.22 -2.12
N CYS A 18 3.81 27.95 -2.99
CA CYS A 18 4.32 29.08 -3.74
C CYS A 18 4.30 30.36 -2.89
N ALA A 19 5.43 31.07 -2.81
CA ALA A 19 5.47 32.46 -2.38
C ALA A 19 6.15 33.30 -3.45
N GLY A 20 5.52 34.41 -3.81
CA GLY A 20 5.96 35.30 -4.86
C GLY A 20 7.25 36.04 -4.53
N ALA A 21 8.10 36.16 -5.51
CA ALA A 21 9.34 36.97 -5.46
C ALA A 21 9.03 38.43 -5.66
N GLY A 22 9.66 39.28 -4.87
CA GLY A 22 9.72 40.71 -5.11
C GLY A 22 10.95 41.36 -4.47
N GLY A 23 11.93 41.75 -5.30
CA GLY A 23 12.86 42.81 -5.01
C GLY A 23 14.36 42.47 -4.84
N PRO A 24 15.27 43.36 -5.26
CA PRO A 24 16.56 42.95 -5.82
C PRO A 24 17.75 43.14 -4.88
N VAL A 25 18.69 42.26 -5.10
CA VAL A 25 20.13 42.32 -5.08
C VAL A 25 21.00 43.19 -4.27
N ASN A 26 22.10 42.71 -3.80
CA ASN A 26 23.41 43.18 -4.27
C ASN A 26 24.53 42.13 -4.07
N GLN A 27 25.49 42.15 -5.04
CA GLN A 27 26.66 41.29 -5.12
C GLN A 27 27.77 41.80 -4.21
N THR A 28 28.62 40.90 -3.77
CA THR A 28 30.09 40.90 -3.69
C THR A 28 30.53 39.66 -2.96
N GLY A 29 31.41 38.79 -3.37
CA GLY A 29 32.59 38.86 -4.15
C GLY A 29 33.64 37.93 -3.55
N ALA A 30 34.39 37.24 -4.42
CA ALA A 30 35.72 36.66 -4.24
C ALA A 30 35.79 35.21 -3.67
N ALA A 31 36.16 34.22 -4.43
CA ALA A 31 37.45 33.86 -5.05
C ALA A 31 38.19 32.72 -4.32
N GLY A 32 38.66 31.77 -5.10
CA GLY A 32 39.82 30.91 -4.82
C GLY A 32 39.54 29.40 -5.08
N ALA A 33 39.84 28.89 -6.24
CA ALA A 33 41.02 28.18 -6.74
C ALA A 33 41.11 26.74 -6.16
N GLY A 34 41.32 25.67 -6.88
CA GLY A 34 41.92 25.34 -8.12
C GLY A 34 42.08 23.82 -8.22
N GLY A 35 42.35 23.36 -9.43
CA GLY A 35 43.15 22.20 -9.77
C GLY A 35 42.43 21.04 -10.43
N ASN A 36 42.32 20.96 -11.73
CA ASN A 36 43.11 20.25 -12.74
C ASN A 36 43.24 18.72 -12.53
N VAL A 37 43.15 17.79 -13.46
CA VAL A 37 43.51 17.56 -14.89
C VAL A 37 43.03 16.12 -15.18
N SER A 38 42.64 15.57 -16.28
CA SER A 38 42.93 15.55 -17.73
C SER A 38 42.08 14.51 -18.42
N THR A 39 41.53 14.77 -19.53
CA THR A 39 41.79 14.45 -20.94
C THR A 39 42.04 13.01 -21.38
N ALA A 40 41.22 12.57 -22.34
CA ALA A 40 41.48 11.94 -23.64
C ALA A 40 40.12 11.47 -24.19
N GLY A 41 39.54 11.83 -25.30
CA GLY A 41 40.10 12.08 -26.59
C GLY A 41 39.95 10.83 -27.49
N ASN A 42 38.90 10.71 -28.32
CA ASN A 42 39.13 10.31 -29.70
C ASN A 42 37.95 10.62 -30.62
N THR A 43 38.30 11.04 -31.79
CA THR A 43 37.67 11.53 -32.98
C THR A 43 37.21 10.42 -33.93
N GLY A 44 36.26 10.74 -34.82
CA GLY A 44 36.03 10.05 -36.08
C GLY A 44 34.55 10.11 -36.52
N THR A 45 34.23 10.90 -37.36
CA THR A 45 34.23 11.34 -38.76
C THR A 45 32.90 10.97 -39.46
N ALA A 46 32.43 11.95 -40.20
CA ALA A 46 31.19 12.10 -40.97
C ALA A 46 31.13 11.29 -42.28
N GLY A 47 29.91 11.19 -42.78
CA GLY A 47 29.54 10.90 -44.17
C GLY A 47 28.05 10.71 -44.26
N GLY A 48 27.28 11.42 -44.89
CA GLY A 48 27.14 12.15 -46.09
C GLY A 48 26.33 11.39 -47.11
N GLY A 49 25.09 11.84 -47.51
CA GLY A 49 24.48 11.42 -48.77
C GLY A 49 22.96 11.19 -48.68
N VAL A 50 22.19 12.16 -49.06
CA VAL A 50 21.41 12.50 -50.27
C VAL A 50 20.06 11.77 -50.47
N ALA A 51 19.09 12.63 -50.76
CA ALA A 51 17.65 12.53 -50.99
C ALA A 51 17.16 11.61 -52.10
N GLY A 52 15.91 11.17 -52.03
CA GLY A 52 15.14 10.63 -53.09
C GLY A 52 13.68 10.45 -52.69
N GLY A 53 12.79 11.23 -53.34
CA GLY A 53 11.38 11.25 -53.06
C GLY A 53 10.59 10.14 -53.79
N GLY A 54 9.36 9.91 -53.38
CA GLY A 54 8.38 9.07 -54.07
C GLY A 54 7.15 8.83 -53.22
N GLY A 55 6.04 9.42 -53.61
CA GLY A 55 4.76 9.29 -52.97
C GLY A 55 4.08 7.93 -53.19
N GLY A 56 3.26 7.52 -52.25
CA GLY A 56 2.40 6.37 -52.36
C GLY A 56 1.45 6.31 -51.16
N SER A 57 0.20 6.64 -51.41
CA SER A 57 -0.92 6.49 -50.47
C SER A 57 -1.20 5.03 -50.19
N GLY A 58 -1.16 4.63 -48.92
CA GLY A 58 -1.53 3.31 -48.44
C GLY A 58 -2.05 3.36 -47.02
N SER A 59 -3.27 2.87 -46.88
CA SER A 59 -4.10 2.68 -45.71
C SER A 59 -3.37 2.28 -44.42
N ALA A 60 -3.70 3.00 -43.34
CA ALA A 60 -3.16 2.85 -42.03
C ALA A 60 -3.70 1.61 -41.32
N GLY A 61 -2.80 0.66 -41.02
CA GLY A 61 -2.97 -0.31 -39.98
C GLY A 61 -2.14 0.16 -38.79
N SER A 62 -2.77 0.65 -37.73
CA SER A 62 -2.10 1.11 -36.53
C SER A 62 -1.72 -0.07 -35.63
N THR A 63 -0.48 -0.55 -35.75
CA THR A 63 0.19 -1.29 -34.67
C THR A 63 0.83 -0.27 -33.75
N ALA A 64 0.15 0.05 -32.64
CA ALA A 64 0.73 0.85 -31.57
C ALA A 64 1.76 0.02 -30.83
N GLY A 65 3.03 0.15 -31.20
CA GLY A 65 4.16 -0.24 -30.37
C GLY A 65 4.26 0.72 -29.18
N ASN A 66 4.02 0.23 -28.00
CA ASN A 66 4.15 0.98 -26.75
C ASN A 66 5.62 1.14 -26.40
N THR A 67 6.25 2.23 -26.82
CA THR A 67 7.56 2.67 -26.32
C THR A 67 7.30 3.32 -24.96
N GLY A 68 7.75 2.67 -23.88
CA GLY A 68 7.64 3.19 -22.53
C GLY A 68 8.27 4.58 -22.41
N SER A 69 7.42 5.60 -22.37
CA SER A 69 7.77 6.95 -21.96
C SER A 69 7.38 7.10 -20.49
N ALA A 70 8.40 7.27 -19.64
CA ALA A 70 8.17 7.66 -18.26
C ALA A 70 7.48 9.03 -18.25
N GLY A 71 6.23 9.12 -17.72
CA GLY A 71 5.72 10.33 -17.15
C GLY A 71 4.67 11.14 -17.89
N SER A 72 3.68 10.53 -18.51
CA SER A 72 2.36 11.16 -18.63
C SER A 72 1.34 10.12 -18.16
N GLY A 73 1.10 10.08 -16.86
CA GLY A 73 0.04 9.23 -16.33
C GLY A 73 -1.29 9.66 -16.95
N ASP A 74 -1.95 8.75 -17.64
CA ASP A 74 -3.33 8.92 -18.08
C ASP A 74 -4.18 9.25 -16.83
N PRO A 75 -4.90 10.37 -16.79
CA PRO A 75 -5.74 10.73 -15.64
C PRO A 75 -6.81 9.68 -15.33
N ASN A 76 -7.11 8.78 -16.27
CA ASN A 76 -8.09 7.71 -16.15
C ASN A 76 -7.45 6.32 -16.32
N PHE A 77 -6.26 6.11 -15.82
CA PHE A 77 -5.46 4.93 -16.10
C PHE A 77 -6.18 3.58 -15.91
N HIS A 78 -7.26 3.54 -15.15
CA HIS A 78 -8.06 2.32 -14.91
C HIS A 78 -9.43 2.33 -15.55
N LEU A 79 -9.91 3.48 -16.00
CA LEU A 79 -11.29 3.63 -16.49
C LEU A 79 -11.43 3.41 -18.00
N ASN A 80 -10.31 3.44 -18.74
CA ASN A 80 -10.27 3.25 -20.19
C ASN A 80 -9.80 1.86 -20.64
N CYS A 81 -9.95 0.85 -19.80
CA CYS A 81 -9.58 -0.51 -20.14
C CYS A 81 -10.55 -1.10 -21.18
N THR A 82 -10.13 -1.17 -22.41
CA THR A 82 -10.87 -1.84 -23.50
C THR A 82 -10.51 -3.33 -23.56
N GLY A 83 -10.79 -4.07 -22.49
CA GLY A 83 -10.54 -5.52 -22.41
C GLY A 83 -9.83 -5.94 -21.12
N ALA A 84 -9.82 -7.24 -20.84
CA ALA A 84 -9.04 -7.78 -19.73
C ALA A 84 -7.55 -7.68 -20.07
N LEU A 85 -6.84 -6.71 -19.50
CA LEU A 85 -5.39 -6.67 -19.56
C LEU A 85 -4.86 -7.81 -18.68
N LEU A 86 -4.29 -8.82 -19.33
CA LEU A 86 -3.62 -9.91 -18.63
C LEU A 86 -2.25 -9.43 -18.16
N GLY A 87 -1.91 -9.71 -16.90
CA GLY A 87 -0.57 -9.46 -16.38
C GLY A 87 0.49 -10.21 -17.18
N LYS A 88 1.75 -9.74 -17.14
CA LYS A 88 2.88 -10.44 -17.74
C LYS A 88 3.28 -11.63 -16.87
N PRO A 89 3.83 -12.71 -17.48
CA PRO A 89 4.44 -13.79 -16.72
C PRO A 89 5.56 -13.24 -15.84
N SER A 90 5.52 -13.52 -14.56
CA SER A 90 6.48 -12.96 -13.62
C SER A 90 6.87 -13.92 -12.48
N LEU A 91 8.02 -13.66 -11.90
CA LEU A 91 8.40 -14.15 -10.57
C LEU A 91 8.24 -12.98 -9.61
N ARG A 92 7.20 -13.01 -8.80
CA ARG A 92 6.86 -11.94 -7.86
C ARG A 92 7.51 -12.19 -6.51
N LEU A 93 8.40 -11.29 -6.10
CA LEU A 93 9.06 -11.35 -4.81
C LEU A 93 8.04 -11.19 -3.68
N LEU A 94 8.14 -12.03 -2.64
CA LEU A 94 7.31 -11.84 -1.44
C LEU A 94 7.68 -10.52 -0.75
N THR A 95 6.67 -9.78 -0.33
CA THR A 95 6.86 -8.60 0.55
C THR A 95 7.43 -9.05 1.90
N GLY A 96 7.98 -8.10 2.67
CA GLY A 96 8.44 -8.41 4.03
C GLY A 96 7.33 -9.01 4.90
N THR A 97 6.12 -8.47 4.80
CA THR A 97 4.95 -8.99 5.54
C THR A 97 4.54 -10.38 5.08
N GLU A 98 4.47 -10.63 3.77
CA GLU A 98 4.14 -11.95 3.22
C GLU A 98 5.19 -13.00 3.63
N LEU A 99 6.48 -12.66 3.61
CA LEU A 99 7.54 -13.55 4.06
C LEU A 99 7.45 -13.83 5.56
N GLN A 100 7.23 -12.78 6.38
CA GLN A 100 7.04 -12.92 7.82
C GLN A 100 5.88 -13.86 8.15
N ASN A 101 4.73 -13.65 7.50
CA ASN A 101 3.54 -14.48 7.69
C ASN A 101 3.80 -15.92 7.23
N THR A 102 4.39 -16.10 6.04
CA THR A 102 4.74 -17.41 5.48
C THR A 102 5.61 -18.22 6.43
N LEU A 103 6.70 -17.63 6.91
CA LEU A 103 7.62 -18.32 7.81
C LEU A 103 7.00 -18.60 9.18
N THR A 104 6.15 -17.69 9.68
CA THR A 104 5.42 -17.88 10.93
C THR A 104 4.41 -19.03 10.82
N ASP A 105 3.69 -19.14 9.70
CA ASP A 105 2.70 -20.19 9.48
C ASP A 105 3.33 -21.57 9.24
N ILE A 106 4.50 -21.59 8.61
CA ILE A 106 5.22 -22.84 8.33
C ILE A 106 5.94 -23.34 9.59
N PHE A 107 6.48 -22.43 10.42
CA PHE A 107 7.26 -22.73 11.62
C PHE A 107 6.64 -22.09 12.88
N PRO A 108 5.40 -22.45 13.25
CA PRO A 108 4.71 -21.83 14.37
C PRO A 108 5.42 -22.06 15.71
N GLU A 109 6.24 -23.11 15.81
CA GLU A 109 6.99 -23.48 17.03
C GLU A 109 8.05 -22.44 17.41
N VAL A 110 8.46 -21.60 16.46
CA VAL A 110 9.47 -20.55 16.67
C VAL A 110 8.90 -19.14 16.45
N LYS A 111 7.58 -19.00 16.45
CA LYS A 111 6.92 -17.70 16.34
C LYS A 111 7.43 -16.72 17.39
N GLY A 112 7.87 -15.54 16.95
CA GLY A 112 8.37 -14.48 17.83
C GLY A 112 9.80 -14.67 18.37
N VAL A 113 10.50 -15.75 17.98
CA VAL A 113 11.86 -16.06 18.45
C VAL A 113 12.93 -15.75 17.40
N TRP A 114 12.53 -15.52 16.17
CA TRP A 114 13.41 -15.15 15.05
C TRP A 114 13.09 -13.75 14.53
N THR A 115 13.99 -13.18 13.77
CA THR A 115 13.86 -11.79 13.30
C THR A 115 13.91 -11.69 11.78
N LEU A 116 13.11 -10.77 11.24
CA LEU A 116 13.14 -10.34 9.85
C LEU A 116 13.38 -8.83 9.81
N SER A 117 14.46 -8.41 9.16
CA SER A 117 14.78 -7.00 8.96
C SER A 117 15.18 -6.77 7.51
N LEU A 118 14.21 -6.48 6.66
CA LEU A 118 14.44 -6.21 5.25
C LEU A 118 14.55 -4.70 4.99
N PRO A 119 15.36 -4.28 4.00
CA PRO A 119 15.27 -2.92 3.47
C PRO A 119 13.85 -2.61 2.99
N ALA A 120 13.51 -1.32 2.96
CA ALA A 120 12.21 -0.87 2.45
C ALA A 120 11.92 -1.45 1.06
N ALA A 121 10.68 -1.84 0.83
CA ALA A 121 10.21 -2.28 -0.47
C ALA A 121 10.06 -1.08 -1.43
N THR A 122 10.04 -1.36 -2.72
CA THR A 122 9.57 -0.40 -3.73
C THR A 122 8.08 -0.19 -3.51
N ILE A 123 7.67 1.07 -3.52
CA ILE A 123 6.26 1.44 -3.43
C ILE A 123 5.74 1.71 -4.84
N SER A 124 4.63 1.08 -5.20
CA SER A 124 3.98 1.27 -6.50
C SER A 124 3.49 2.71 -6.69
N SER A 125 3.15 3.10 -7.91
CA SER A 125 2.56 4.40 -8.22
C SER A 125 1.25 4.64 -7.45
N HIS A 126 0.56 3.57 -7.07
CA HIS A 126 -0.67 3.60 -6.28
C HIS A 126 -0.46 3.69 -4.76
N GLY A 127 0.81 3.58 -4.29
CA GLY A 127 1.16 3.66 -2.88
C GLY A 127 1.21 2.32 -2.15
N PHE A 128 1.25 1.19 -2.86
CA PHE A 128 1.31 -0.15 -2.26
C PHE A 128 2.74 -0.72 -2.27
N ASP A 129 3.10 -1.45 -1.21
CA ASP A 129 4.43 -2.05 -1.03
C ASP A 129 4.57 -3.45 -1.64
N ASN A 130 3.55 -3.91 -2.34
CA ASN A 130 3.51 -5.22 -2.97
C ASN A 130 3.85 -5.19 -4.48
N ASP A 131 4.52 -4.13 -4.94
CA ASP A 131 5.02 -4.02 -6.30
C ASP A 131 6.06 -5.11 -6.60
N GLY A 132 5.80 -5.90 -7.64
CA GLY A 132 6.69 -6.97 -8.11
C GLY A 132 8.04 -6.49 -8.67
N SER A 133 8.24 -5.18 -8.85
CA SER A 133 9.48 -4.58 -9.36
C SER A 133 10.59 -4.45 -8.32
N THR A 134 10.33 -4.80 -7.05
CA THR A 134 11.34 -4.74 -6.00
C THR A 134 12.53 -5.67 -6.32
N LEU A 135 13.72 -5.09 -6.42
CA LEU A 135 14.95 -5.82 -6.75
C LEU A 135 15.66 -6.37 -5.50
N VAL A 136 16.32 -7.53 -5.67
CA VAL A 136 17.19 -8.12 -4.64
C VAL A 136 18.62 -7.66 -4.86
N GLY A 137 18.99 -6.53 -4.25
CA GLY A 137 20.39 -6.09 -4.14
C GLY A 137 21.12 -6.76 -2.97
N GLY A 138 22.43 -6.49 -2.82
CA GLY A 138 23.27 -7.13 -1.82
C GLY A 138 22.78 -6.98 -0.37
N GLN A 139 22.28 -5.82 0.02
CA GLN A 139 21.74 -5.59 1.36
C GLN A 139 20.51 -6.48 1.64
N ARG A 140 19.58 -6.59 0.69
CA ARG A 140 18.39 -7.44 0.81
C ARG A 140 18.75 -8.91 0.81
N ALA A 141 19.72 -9.34 -0.04
CA ALA A 141 20.22 -10.70 -0.06
C ALA A 141 20.85 -11.09 1.30
N GLY A 142 21.68 -10.20 1.89
CA GLY A 142 22.20 -10.39 3.23
C GLY A 142 21.12 -10.55 4.30
N ALA A 143 20.10 -9.70 4.25
CA ALA A 143 18.97 -9.77 5.19
C ALA A 143 18.18 -11.08 5.09
N TYR A 144 18.04 -11.67 3.90
CA TYR A 144 17.46 -13.01 3.76
C TYR A 144 18.33 -14.10 4.38
N VAL A 145 19.67 -14.00 4.26
CA VAL A 145 20.61 -14.92 4.93
C VAL A 145 20.45 -14.84 6.44
N ASP A 146 20.46 -13.63 7.00
CA ASP A 146 20.34 -13.39 8.45
C ASP A 146 18.99 -13.90 8.97
N THR A 147 17.90 -13.67 8.23
CA THR A 147 16.57 -14.18 8.59
C THR A 147 16.54 -15.70 8.60
N ALA A 148 17.06 -16.34 7.55
CA ALA A 148 17.09 -17.80 7.44
C ALA A 148 17.95 -18.43 8.54
N LEU A 149 19.11 -17.83 8.87
CA LEU A 149 19.97 -18.25 9.97
C LEU A 149 19.30 -18.08 11.33
N SER A 150 18.64 -16.96 11.57
CA SER A 150 17.90 -16.68 12.80
C SER A 150 16.81 -17.73 13.03
N LEU A 151 15.94 -17.94 12.03
CA LEU A 151 14.85 -18.91 12.10
C LEU A 151 15.37 -20.35 12.27
N ALA A 152 16.32 -20.78 11.43
CA ALA A 152 16.85 -22.12 11.47
C ALA A 152 17.58 -22.42 12.80
N THR A 153 18.24 -21.42 13.39
CA THR A 153 18.87 -21.54 14.73
C THR A 153 17.81 -21.68 15.81
N ALA A 154 16.75 -20.87 15.77
CA ALA A 154 15.63 -20.99 16.70
C ALA A 154 14.98 -22.39 16.59
N LEU A 155 14.73 -22.87 15.35
CA LEU A 155 14.07 -24.14 15.09
C LEU A 155 14.82 -25.34 15.69
N VAL A 156 16.13 -25.44 15.47
CA VAL A 156 16.94 -26.53 16.02
C VAL A 156 17.22 -26.38 17.53
N GLY A 157 17.00 -25.19 18.07
CA GLY A 157 17.03 -24.88 19.50
C GLY A 157 15.81 -25.37 20.26
N THR A 158 14.68 -25.63 19.58
CA THR A 158 13.47 -26.19 20.20
C THR A 158 13.67 -27.67 20.55
N PRO A 159 12.77 -28.29 21.36
CA PRO A 159 12.67 -29.74 21.48
C PRO A 159 12.29 -30.33 20.11
N LEU A 160 13.32 -30.61 19.27
CA LEU A 160 13.13 -30.97 17.86
C LEU A 160 12.16 -32.14 17.64
N ALA A 161 12.03 -33.03 18.62
CA ALA A 161 11.09 -34.14 18.62
C ALA A 161 9.62 -33.71 18.50
N THR A 162 9.25 -32.52 18.97
CA THR A 162 7.88 -31.98 18.85
C THR A 162 7.58 -31.55 17.41
N VAL A 163 8.59 -31.10 16.70
CA VAL A 163 8.51 -30.60 15.31
C VAL A 163 8.71 -31.75 14.31
N LEU A 164 9.64 -32.64 14.65
CA LEU A 164 10.14 -33.73 13.82
C LEU A 164 10.36 -34.97 14.69
N PRO A 165 9.31 -35.79 14.92
CA PRO A 165 9.36 -36.93 15.85
C PRO A 165 10.48 -37.95 15.56
N CYS A 166 10.83 -38.15 14.29
CA CYS A 166 11.93 -39.02 13.89
C CYS A 166 13.32 -38.58 14.41
N SER A 167 13.44 -37.35 14.93
CA SER A 167 14.71 -36.81 15.45
C SER A 167 15.14 -37.44 16.80
N THR A 168 14.31 -38.28 17.43
CA THR A 168 14.60 -38.99 18.67
C THR A 168 15.36 -40.31 18.49
N GLY A 169 15.39 -40.82 17.24
CA GLY A 169 16.08 -42.06 16.89
C GLY A 169 17.46 -41.83 16.30
N ALA A 170 17.94 -42.81 15.53
CA ALA A 170 19.12 -42.63 14.65
C ALA A 170 18.75 -41.66 13.51
N ALA A 171 18.60 -40.38 13.90
CA ALA A 171 18.08 -39.33 13.03
C ALA A 171 19.07 -39.01 11.91
N ASP A 172 18.80 -39.54 10.75
CA ASP A 172 19.62 -39.43 9.57
C ASP A 172 18.82 -38.92 8.34
N ARG A 173 19.29 -39.29 7.16
CA ARG A 173 18.74 -38.89 5.87
C ARG A 173 17.23 -39.06 5.77
N ALA A 174 16.66 -40.19 6.24
CA ALA A 174 15.20 -40.43 6.21
C ALA A 174 14.41 -39.42 7.05
N CYS A 175 14.99 -38.97 8.17
CA CYS A 175 14.38 -37.93 9.00
C CYS A 175 14.48 -36.55 8.31
N ALA A 176 15.62 -36.24 7.65
CA ALA A 176 15.77 -35.03 6.85
C ALA A 176 14.82 -35.03 5.64
N GLU A 177 14.58 -36.16 5.02
CA GLU A 177 13.58 -36.32 3.95
C GLU A 177 12.15 -36.04 4.45
N THR A 178 11.79 -36.56 5.63
CA THR A 178 10.51 -36.24 6.29
C THR A 178 10.36 -34.73 6.51
N PHE A 179 11.41 -34.06 6.94
CA PHE A 179 11.44 -32.62 7.09
C PHE A 179 11.26 -31.90 5.75
N LEU A 180 12.00 -32.27 4.72
CA LEU A 180 11.93 -31.70 3.38
C LEU A 180 10.52 -31.82 2.80
N ASN A 181 9.92 -33.00 2.90
CA ASN A 181 8.56 -33.25 2.37
C ASN A 181 7.50 -32.44 3.10
N LYS A 182 7.62 -32.27 4.44
CA LYS A 182 6.68 -31.50 5.25
C LYS A 182 6.79 -30.00 4.97
N TYR A 183 7.99 -29.44 5.10
CA TYR A 183 8.19 -27.99 5.07
C TYR A 183 8.51 -27.45 3.66
N GLY A 184 9.19 -28.22 2.83
CA GLY A 184 9.53 -27.83 1.47
C GLY A 184 8.30 -27.63 0.58
N ARG A 185 7.27 -28.50 0.69
CA ARG A 185 6.00 -28.33 -0.02
C ARG A 185 5.32 -27.00 0.31
N ARG A 186 5.30 -26.61 1.59
CA ARG A 186 4.69 -25.37 2.06
C ARG A 186 5.52 -24.15 1.64
N LEU A 187 6.86 -24.25 1.72
CA LEU A 187 7.77 -23.18 1.29
C LEU A 187 7.69 -22.93 -0.22
N PHE A 188 7.64 -24.00 -1.03
CA PHE A 188 7.60 -23.90 -2.49
C PHE A 188 6.18 -23.81 -3.06
N ARG A 189 5.17 -24.00 -2.19
CA ARG A 189 3.75 -23.89 -2.53
C ARG A 189 3.31 -24.86 -3.63
N ARG A 190 4.07 -25.94 -3.80
CA ARG A 190 3.85 -27.06 -4.72
C ARG A 190 4.66 -28.27 -4.26
N PRO A 191 4.42 -29.45 -4.80
CA PRO A 191 5.30 -30.60 -4.55
C PRO A 191 6.75 -30.28 -4.90
N ILE A 192 7.66 -30.81 -4.08
CA ILE A 192 9.10 -30.80 -4.40
C ILE A 192 9.33 -31.73 -5.58
N THR A 193 10.03 -31.28 -6.60
CA THR A 193 10.42 -32.11 -7.75
C THR A 193 11.53 -33.10 -7.35
N THR A 194 11.69 -34.20 -8.10
CA THR A 194 12.76 -35.18 -7.85
C THR A 194 14.13 -34.50 -7.83
N ALA A 195 14.40 -33.60 -8.78
CA ALA A 195 15.68 -32.88 -8.84
C ALA A 195 15.92 -31.98 -7.62
N GLU A 196 14.87 -31.32 -7.11
CA GLU A 196 14.95 -30.51 -5.87
C GLU A 196 15.13 -31.40 -4.65
N HIS A 197 14.39 -32.50 -4.57
CA HIS A 197 14.53 -33.50 -3.51
C HIS A 197 15.97 -34.00 -3.40
N ASP A 198 16.54 -34.47 -4.51
CA ASP A 198 17.92 -34.99 -4.57
C ASP A 198 18.94 -33.91 -4.23
N LYS A 199 18.72 -32.68 -4.73
CA LYS A 199 19.57 -31.52 -4.41
C LYS A 199 19.60 -31.21 -2.91
N TYR A 200 18.44 -31.11 -2.25
CA TYR A 200 18.40 -30.73 -0.83
C TYR A 200 18.85 -31.85 0.09
N LEU A 201 18.56 -33.12 -0.23
CA LEU A 201 19.08 -34.23 0.53
C LEU A 201 20.59 -34.43 0.29
N GLY A 202 21.07 -34.22 -0.91
CA GLY A 202 22.52 -34.20 -1.17
C GLY A 202 23.26 -33.10 -0.45
N PHE A 203 22.62 -31.92 -0.32
CA PHE A 203 23.15 -30.83 0.50
C PHE A 203 23.13 -31.16 2.00
N PHE A 204 22.07 -31.83 2.48
CA PHE A 204 22.00 -32.32 3.85
C PHE A 204 23.15 -33.32 4.11
N ASP A 205 23.36 -34.31 3.26
CA ASP A 205 24.43 -35.33 3.39
C ASP A 205 25.82 -34.68 3.43
N ALA A 206 26.08 -33.73 2.51
CA ALA A 206 27.33 -32.98 2.49
C ALA A 206 27.52 -32.13 3.76
N SER A 207 26.44 -31.56 4.29
CA SER A 207 26.46 -30.81 5.54
C SER A 207 26.68 -31.75 6.73
N ARG A 208 26.02 -32.91 6.74
CA ARG A 208 26.12 -33.92 7.81
C ARG A 208 27.50 -34.51 7.92
N ALA A 209 28.21 -34.69 6.80
CA ALA A 209 29.60 -35.14 6.79
C ALA A 209 30.58 -34.17 7.45
N LYS A 210 30.21 -32.89 7.54
CA LYS A 210 31.03 -31.81 8.15
C LYS A 210 30.51 -31.35 9.51
N ALA A 211 29.22 -31.57 9.78
CA ALA A 211 28.56 -31.13 11.00
C ALA A 211 28.75 -32.16 12.15
N PRO A 212 28.85 -31.71 13.40
CA PRO A 212 29.00 -32.61 14.54
C PRO A 212 27.75 -33.48 14.79
N ASP A 213 26.56 -32.99 14.42
CA ASP A 213 25.29 -33.63 14.73
C ASP A 213 24.22 -33.37 13.64
N PHE A 214 23.12 -34.12 13.77
CA PHE A 214 21.94 -34.00 12.91
C PHE A 214 21.33 -32.59 12.90
N LYS A 215 21.21 -31.96 14.09
CA LYS A 215 20.59 -30.62 14.24
C LYS A 215 21.34 -29.57 13.44
N THR A 216 22.67 -29.62 13.48
CA THR A 216 23.53 -28.69 12.72
C THR A 216 23.35 -28.87 11.21
N ALA A 217 23.30 -30.12 10.72
CA ALA A 217 23.06 -30.39 9.31
C ALA A 217 21.64 -29.95 8.87
N LEU A 218 20.64 -30.23 9.70
CA LEU A 218 19.24 -29.80 9.47
C LEU A 218 19.11 -28.27 9.45
N LYS A 219 19.83 -27.57 10.34
CA LYS A 219 19.89 -26.11 10.34
C LYS A 219 20.32 -25.57 8.97
N TRP A 220 21.41 -26.08 8.41
CA TRP A 220 21.90 -25.61 7.11
C TRP A 220 20.96 -25.97 5.96
N MET A 221 20.31 -27.14 5.98
CA MET A 221 19.27 -27.47 5.00
C MET A 221 18.08 -26.51 5.10
N THR A 222 17.65 -26.15 6.31
CA THR A 222 16.58 -25.18 6.52
C THR A 222 16.96 -23.79 5.96
N VAL A 223 18.19 -23.35 6.20
CA VAL A 223 18.72 -22.10 5.61
C VAL A 223 18.67 -22.14 4.09
N ALA A 224 19.13 -23.25 3.49
CA ALA A 224 19.12 -23.39 2.02
C ALA A 224 17.71 -23.40 1.44
N LEU A 225 16.74 -24.01 2.12
CA LEU A 225 15.34 -24.03 1.69
C LEU A 225 14.72 -22.62 1.74
N ILE A 226 14.91 -21.87 2.83
CA ILE A 226 14.33 -20.53 3.01
C ILE A 226 14.92 -19.54 1.99
N GLN A 227 16.20 -19.66 1.65
CA GLN A 227 16.86 -18.79 0.67
C GLN A 227 16.62 -19.19 -0.78
N SER A 228 15.93 -20.30 -1.02
CA SER A 228 15.59 -20.72 -2.38
C SER A 228 14.75 -19.66 -3.09
N PRO A 229 15.00 -19.36 -4.37
CA PRO A 229 14.08 -18.56 -5.17
C PRO A 229 12.64 -19.09 -5.13
N ASN A 230 12.44 -20.42 -5.06
CA ASN A 230 11.11 -21.03 -4.92
C ASN A 230 10.42 -20.69 -3.59
N ALA A 231 11.17 -20.34 -2.54
CA ALA A 231 10.60 -19.87 -1.28
C ALA A 231 10.35 -18.36 -1.30
N LEU A 232 11.25 -17.57 -1.86
CA LEU A 232 11.23 -16.10 -1.83
C LEU A 232 10.31 -15.48 -2.88
N TYR A 233 10.07 -16.19 -4.02
CA TYR A 233 9.25 -15.68 -5.12
C TYR A 233 8.00 -16.53 -5.32
N ARG A 234 6.89 -15.87 -5.68
CA ARG A 234 5.70 -16.52 -6.25
C ARG A 234 5.90 -16.66 -7.75
N SER A 235 5.65 -17.86 -8.29
CA SER A 235 5.60 -18.08 -9.73
C SER A 235 4.22 -17.70 -10.25
N GLU A 236 4.20 -16.86 -11.27
CA GLU A 236 3.03 -16.47 -12.05
C GLU A 236 3.35 -16.61 -13.55
N ILE A 237 4.09 -17.66 -13.89
CA ILE A 237 4.60 -17.87 -15.26
C ILE A 237 3.55 -18.56 -16.12
N GLY A 238 2.87 -19.57 -15.59
CA GLY A 238 1.91 -20.39 -16.32
C GLY A 238 2.50 -21.19 -17.49
N ALA A 239 1.71 -22.07 -18.08
CA ALA A 239 2.02 -22.78 -19.30
C ALA A 239 1.36 -22.11 -20.52
N THR A 240 2.01 -22.18 -21.69
CA THR A 240 1.45 -21.65 -22.94
C THR A 240 0.09 -22.27 -23.23
N ASN A 241 -0.92 -21.42 -23.48
CA ASN A 241 -2.28 -21.82 -23.82
C ASN A 241 -2.76 -20.99 -25.02
N GLY A 242 -2.51 -21.49 -26.23
CA GLY A 242 -2.75 -20.74 -27.46
C GLY A 242 -1.64 -19.74 -27.78
N ALA A 243 -1.86 -18.89 -28.79
CA ALA A 243 -0.83 -18.02 -29.35
C ALA A 243 -0.45 -16.84 -28.44
N ASN A 244 -1.39 -16.34 -27.64
CA ASN A 244 -1.22 -15.06 -26.92
C ASN A 244 -1.51 -15.14 -25.42
N MET A 245 -1.68 -16.33 -24.86
CA MET A 245 -2.02 -16.52 -23.45
C MET A 245 -1.20 -17.63 -22.79
N ARG A 246 -1.03 -17.49 -21.50
CA ARG A 246 -0.49 -18.52 -20.62
C ARG A 246 -1.51 -18.78 -19.51
N GLN A 247 -1.76 -20.05 -19.23
CA GLN A 247 -2.65 -20.49 -18.15
C GLN A 247 -1.81 -20.81 -16.93
N LEU A 248 -2.12 -20.17 -15.80
CA LEU A 248 -1.49 -20.51 -14.53
C LEU A 248 -1.88 -21.93 -14.12
N SER A 249 -0.94 -22.66 -13.56
CA SER A 249 -1.21 -23.98 -12.96
C SER A 249 -2.08 -23.82 -11.73
N ALA A 250 -2.78 -24.88 -11.32
CA ALA A 250 -3.61 -24.87 -10.12
C ALA A 250 -2.80 -24.48 -8.85
N TYR A 251 -1.50 -24.82 -8.80
CA TYR A 251 -0.62 -24.41 -7.69
C TYR A 251 -0.27 -22.92 -7.74
N GLU A 252 -0.10 -22.34 -8.92
CA GLU A 252 0.10 -20.89 -9.07
C GLU A 252 -1.17 -20.13 -8.68
N VAL A 253 -2.35 -20.58 -9.12
CA VAL A 253 -3.64 -19.98 -8.72
C VAL A 253 -3.89 -20.13 -7.21
N ALA A 254 -3.60 -21.29 -6.62
CA ALA A 254 -3.71 -21.49 -5.18
C ALA A 254 -2.78 -20.57 -4.39
N THR A 255 -1.57 -20.34 -4.93
CA THR A 255 -0.60 -19.40 -4.36
C THR A 255 -1.13 -17.96 -4.44
N GLU A 256 -1.65 -17.57 -5.59
CA GLU A 256 -2.24 -16.24 -5.79
C GLU A 256 -3.43 -16.01 -4.85
N LEU A 257 -4.36 -16.97 -4.73
CA LEU A 257 -5.47 -16.93 -3.77
C LEU A 257 -4.98 -16.71 -2.34
N ALA A 258 -4.01 -17.52 -1.89
CA ALA A 258 -3.54 -17.46 -0.51
C ALA A 258 -2.90 -16.10 -0.19
N TYR A 259 -1.97 -15.62 -1.01
CA TYR A 259 -1.28 -14.35 -0.74
C TYR A 259 -2.20 -13.14 -0.91
N THR A 260 -3.06 -13.13 -1.92
CA THR A 260 -3.99 -12.02 -2.14
C THR A 260 -5.00 -11.90 -1.00
N TYR A 261 -5.53 -13.01 -0.49
CA TYR A 261 -6.63 -12.98 0.48
C TYR A 261 -6.24 -13.27 1.92
N THR A 262 -5.04 -13.81 2.19
CA THR A 262 -4.57 -14.05 3.57
C THR A 262 -3.15 -13.54 3.84
N GLY A 263 -2.45 -13.04 2.83
CA GLY A 263 -1.09 -12.52 2.96
C GLY A 263 -0.05 -13.56 3.38
N THR A 264 -0.34 -14.86 3.18
CA THR A 264 0.53 -15.96 3.58
C THR A 264 0.48 -17.14 2.63
N THR A 265 1.27 -18.19 2.90
CA THR A 265 1.39 -19.40 2.07
C THR A 265 0.08 -20.22 2.05
N PRO A 266 -0.24 -20.91 0.92
CA PRO A 266 -1.39 -21.81 0.87
C PRO A 266 -1.39 -22.84 2.00
N THR A 267 -2.57 -23.14 2.54
CA THR A 267 -2.76 -24.25 3.49
C THR A 267 -2.56 -25.60 2.80
N ASP A 268 -2.31 -26.67 3.57
CA ASP A 268 -2.22 -28.02 3.01
C ASP A 268 -3.51 -28.45 2.32
N ALA A 269 -4.68 -28.01 2.83
CA ALA A 269 -5.97 -28.27 2.19
C ALA A 269 -6.04 -27.62 0.80
N LEU A 270 -5.65 -26.35 0.66
CA LEU A 270 -5.64 -25.66 -0.62
C LEU A 270 -4.63 -26.27 -1.61
N LEU A 271 -3.43 -26.66 -1.13
CA LEU A 271 -2.44 -27.37 -1.95
C LEU A 271 -2.94 -28.75 -2.39
N THR A 272 -3.80 -29.42 -1.59
CA THR A 272 -4.40 -30.69 -1.96
C THR A 272 -5.48 -30.50 -3.03
N MET A 273 -6.29 -29.44 -2.94
CA MET A 273 -7.20 -29.05 -4.03
C MET A 273 -6.43 -28.74 -5.31
N ALA A 274 -5.34 -27.98 -5.22
CA ALA A 274 -4.48 -27.70 -6.39
C ALA A 274 -3.88 -28.96 -7.01
N ALA A 275 -3.56 -29.98 -6.22
CA ALA A 275 -3.07 -31.27 -6.71
C ALA A 275 -4.08 -32.02 -7.60
N SER A 276 -5.38 -31.83 -7.38
CA SER A 276 -6.44 -32.38 -8.25
C SER A 276 -6.60 -31.64 -9.57
N GLY A 277 -5.91 -30.51 -9.74
CA GLY A 277 -6.04 -29.64 -10.92
C GLY A 277 -7.30 -28.77 -10.93
N ASN A 278 -8.12 -28.85 -9.90
CA ASN A 278 -9.40 -28.11 -9.81
C ASN A 278 -9.57 -27.44 -8.43
N LEU A 279 -9.61 -26.14 -8.43
CA LEU A 279 -9.84 -25.31 -7.23
C LEU A 279 -11.33 -24.97 -7.02
N GLY A 280 -12.21 -25.30 -7.96
CA GLY A 280 -13.63 -24.96 -7.91
C GLY A 280 -13.88 -23.47 -8.07
N ASP A 281 -14.85 -22.93 -7.32
CA ASP A 281 -15.20 -21.51 -7.33
C ASP A 281 -14.17 -20.69 -6.54
N THR A 282 -13.32 -20.00 -7.26
CA THR A 282 -12.25 -19.14 -6.70
C THR A 282 -12.81 -17.96 -5.89
N THR A 283 -13.98 -17.42 -6.27
CA THR A 283 -14.67 -16.37 -5.50
C THR A 283 -15.15 -16.89 -4.14
N ALA A 284 -15.72 -18.09 -4.10
CA ALA A 284 -16.15 -18.71 -2.85
C ALA A 284 -14.95 -19.00 -1.93
N LEU A 285 -13.83 -19.46 -2.49
CA LEU A 285 -12.57 -19.61 -1.75
C LEU A 285 -12.07 -18.27 -1.20
N ALA A 286 -12.04 -17.23 -2.02
CA ALA A 286 -11.61 -15.89 -1.61
C ALA A 286 -12.47 -15.34 -0.47
N LYS A 287 -13.81 -15.49 -0.53
CA LYS A 287 -14.73 -15.11 0.56
C LYS A 287 -14.42 -15.85 1.86
N THR A 288 -14.20 -17.16 1.76
CA THR A 288 -13.85 -17.98 2.92
C THR A 288 -12.53 -17.53 3.54
N MET A 289 -11.53 -17.21 2.72
CA MET A 289 -10.24 -16.71 3.17
C MET A 289 -10.36 -15.32 3.83
N LEU A 290 -11.11 -14.38 3.23
CA LEU A 290 -11.34 -13.04 3.78
C LEU A 290 -12.11 -13.07 5.11
N ALA A 291 -12.91 -14.09 5.37
CA ALA A 291 -13.61 -14.25 6.64
C ALA A 291 -12.67 -14.60 7.80
N THR A 292 -11.47 -15.12 7.52
CA THR A 292 -10.46 -15.44 8.54
C THR A 292 -9.81 -14.16 9.10
N ASP A 293 -9.16 -14.27 10.27
CA ASP A 293 -8.41 -13.15 10.83
C ASP A 293 -7.26 -12.72 9.92
N ALA A 294 -6.57 -13.65 9.28
CA ALA A 294 -5.51 -13.34 8.30
C ALA A 294 -6.09 -12.57 7.08
N GLY A 295 -7.27 -12.96 6.60
CA GLY A 295 -7.93 -12.27 5.50
C GLY A 295 -8.38 -10.86 5.86
N LYS A 296 -8.95 -10.67 7.05
CA LYS A 296 -9.28 -9.33 7.56
C LYS A 296 -8.05 -8.46 7.69
N GLN A 297 -6.94 -9.00 8.20
CA GLN A 297 -5.66 -8.30 8.29
C GLN A 297 -5.14 -7.85 6.91
N THR A 298 -5.27 -8.69 5.88
CA THR A 298 -4.85 -8.36 4.52
C THR A 298 -5.64 -7.17 3.96
N LEU A 299 -6.97 -7.15 4.14
CA LEU A 299 -7.78 -6.02 3.70
C LEU A 299 -7.60 -4.77 4.59
N HIS A 300 -7.31 -4.94 5.90
CA HIS A 300 -6.87 -3.82 6.74
C HIS A 300 -5.56 -3.20 6.22
N ARG A 301 -4.60 -4.04 5.80
CA ARG A 301 -3.34 -3.56 5.22
C ARG A 301 -3.55 -2.77 3.92
N PHE A 302 -4.50 -3.18 3.08
CA PHE A 302 -4.91 -2.37 1.93
C PHE A 302 -5.33 -0.97 2.38
N PHE A 303 -6.24 -0.85 3.35
CA PHE A 303 -6.70 0.45 3.83
C PHE A 303 -5.60 1.26 4.52
N GLU A 304 -4.68 0.62 5.23
CA GLU A 304 -3.52 1.27 5.86
C GLU A 304 -2.68 2.01 4.82
N GLN A 305 -2.44 1.38 3.68
CA GLN A 305 -1.65 1.96 2.59
C GLN A 305 -2.49 2.91 1.71
N TYR A 306 -3.75 2.58 1.46
CA TYR A 306 -4.66 3.41 0.69
C TYR A 306 -4.91 4.77 1.35
N LEU A 307 -5.13 4.77 2.67
CA LEU A 307 -5.43 5.97 3.48
C LEU A 307 -4.17 6.62 4.07
N ASP A 308 -3.02 5.95 4.06
CA ASP A 308 -1.74 6.40 4.64
C ASP A 308 -1.88 6.94 6.08
N TYR A 309 -2.39 6.11 7.00
CA TYR A 309 -2.72 6.54 8.36
C TYR A 309 -1.92 5.87 9.48
N THR A 310 -1.04 4.91 9.20
CA THR A 310 -0.36 4.14 10.25
C THR A 310 0.88 4.81 10.84
N ASN A 311 1.49 5.74 10.11
CA ASN A 311 2.73 6.40 10.53
C ASN A 311 2.50 7.56 11.52
N ILE A 312 1.26 7.80 11.95
CA ILE A 312 0.91 8.95 12.81
C ILE A 312 1.57 8.91 14.19
N SER A 313 1.91 7.72 14.69
CA SER A 313 2.60 7.58 15.99
C SER A 313 4.04 8.11 15.96
N SER A 314 4.65 8.21 14.78
CA SER A 314 5.99 8.79 14.61
C SER A 314 5.96 10.31 14.38
N VAL A 315 4.79 10.89 14.16
CA VAL A 315 4.62 12.31 13.89
C VAL A 315 4.45 13.08 15.20
N GLN A 316 5.21 14.15 15.38
CA GLN A 316 5.08 15.03 16.53
C GLN A 316 4.02 16.10 16.26
N LYS A 317 3.19 16.37 17.29
CA LYS A 317 2.22 17.48 17.30
C LYS A 317 2.52 18.37 18.52
N PRO A 318 3.52 19.27 18.40
CA PRO A 318 4.05 20.00 19.57
C PRO A 318 3.01 20.84 20.30
N ASN A 319 1.98 21.32 19.61
CA ASN A 319 0.89 22.10 20.20
C ASN A 319 -0.13 21.25 20.97
N ILE A 320 -0.04 19.92 20.90
CA ILE A 320 -0.99 18.98 21.52
C ILE A 320 -0.23 17.95 22.34
N SER A 321 0.06 18.29 23.60
CA SER A 321 0.88 17.44 24.50
C SER A 321 0.34 16.03 24.72
N THR A 322 -0.96 15.82 24.58
CA THR A 322 -1.64 14.53 24.76
C THR A 322 -1.68 13.69 23.47
N TYR A 323 -1.27 14.22 22.31
CA TYR A 323 -1.37 13.52 21.04
C TYR A 323 -0.61 12.19 21.02
N ALA A 324 0.63 12.19 21.49
CA ALA A 324 1.49 11.00 21.47
C ALA A 324 0.91 9.82 22.27
N SER A 325 0.12 10.10 23.34
CA SER A 325 -0.49 9.06 24.17
C SER A 325 -1.70 8.39 23.53
N VAL A 326 -2.31 8.97 22.49
CA VAL A 326 -3.54 8.47 21.85
C VAL A 326 -3.37 8.16 20.35
N SER A 327 -2.24 8.49 19.76
CA SER A 327 -2.01 8.29 18.32
C SER A 327 -2.13 6.81 17.90
N ALA A 328 -1.67 5.89 18.74
CA ALA A 328 -1.84 4.46 18.51
C ALA A 328 -3.33 4.04 18.58
N ASP A 329 -4.09 4.64 19.50
CA ASP A 329 -5.53 4.39 19.64
C ASP A 329 -6.32 4.88 18.43
N MET A 330 -5.90 5.97 17.77
CA MET A 330 -6.50 6.45 16.52
C MET A 330 -6.36 5.40 15.39
N VAL A 331 -5.21 4.71 15.31
CA VAL A 331 -5.02 3.61 14.35
C VAL A 331 -5.98 2.46 14.66
N GLN A 332 -6.13 2.10 15.93
CA GLN A 332 -7.04 1.02 16.33
C GLN A 332 -8.51 1.41 16.15
N GLU A 333 -8.88 2.67 16.41
CA GLU A 333 -10.22 3.20 16.11
C GLU A 333 -10.56 2.98 14.63
N THR A 334 -9.66 3.37 13.74
CA THR A 334 -9.86 3.22 12.29
C THR A 334 -9.97 1.75 11.87
N ARG A 335 -9.15 0.85 12.44
CA ARG A 335 -9.26 -0.58 12.20
C ARG A 335 -10.60 -1.15 12.69
N ALA A 336 -11.05 -0.74 13.87
CA ALA A 336 -12.34 -1.16 14.43
C ALA A 336 -13.52 -0.64 13.59
N PHE A 337 -13.46 0.61 13.14
CA PHE A 337 -14.41 1.21 12.21
C PHE A 337 -14.48 0.42 10.89
N LEU A 338 -13.35 0.13 10.28
CA LEU A 338 -13.28 -0.68 9.06
C LEU A 338 -13.83 -2.10 9.28
N SER A 339 -13.52 -2.70 10.44
CA SER A 339 -14.06 -4.02 10.80
C SER A 339 -15.58 -3.99 10.88
N GLN A 340 -16.16 -2.96 11.47
CA GLN A 340 -17.60 -2.79 11.57
C GLN A 340 -18.23 -2.54 10.19
N VAL A 341 -17.71 -1.58 9.43
CA VAL A 341 -18.33 -1.15 8.16
C VAL A 341 -18.12 -2.20 7.07
N VAL A 342 -16.89 -2.68 6.87
CA VAL A 342 -16.54 -3.51 5.72
C VAL A 342 -16.89 -4.99 5.95
N PHE A 343 -16.59 -5.53 7.15
CA PHE A 343 -16.75 -6.97 7.40
C PHE A 343 -18.07 -7.32 8.09
N GLN A 344 -18.50 -6.54 9.10
CA GLN A 344 -19.72 -6.89 9.83
C GLN A 344 -20.99 -6.44 9.09
N SER A 345 -20.97 -5.20 8.54
CA SER A 345 -22.12 -4.65 7.83
C SER A 345 -22.10 -4.94 6.32
N GLY A 346 -20.99 -5.45 5.77
CA GLY A 346 -20.85 -5.68 4.34
C GLY A 346 -20.95 -4.38 3.52
N GLY A 347 -20.51 -3.25 4.08
CA GLY A 347 -20.68 -1.91 3.52
C GLY A 347 -19.84 -1.67 2.27
N GLY A 348 -20.39 -0.81 1.40
CA GLY A 348 -19.73 -0.27 0.21
C GLY A 348 -19.12 1.11 0.45
N MET A 349 -18.93 1.84 -0.64
CA MET A 349 -18.35 3.19 -0.60
C MET A 349 -19.24 4.18 0.15
N LYS A 350 -20.56 4.03 0.06
CA LYS A 350 -21.50 4.89 0.78
C LYS A 350 -21.30 4.77 2.28
N GLU A 351 -21.36 3.56 2.81
CA GLU A 351 -21.20 3.31 4.26
C GLU A 351 -19.79 3.71 4.72
N LEU A 352 -18.75 3.44 3.93
CA LEU A 352 -17.38 3.83 4.25
C LEU A 352 -17.22 5.35 4.41
N LEU A 353 -17.84 6.13 3.53
CA LEU A 353 -17.69 7.59 3.50
C LEU A 353 -18.72 8.33 4.36
N THR A 354 -19.87 7.71 4.69
CA THR A 354 -20.97 8.42 5.37
C THR A 354 -21.45 7.79 6.68
N ALA A 355 -20.79 6.73 7.18
CA ALA A 355 -21.16 6.16 8.47
C ALA A 355 -21.04 7.22 9.58
N THR A 356 -22.06 7.28 10.44
CA THR A 356 -22.13 8.23 11.56
C THR A 356 -21.57 7.64 12.86
N THR A 357 -21.07 6.41 12.82
CA THR A 357 -20.46 5.74 13.97
C THR A 357 -18.93 5.77 13.91
N THR A 358 -18.31 5.59 15.08
CA THR A 358 -16.88 5.37 15.23
C THR A 358 -16.61 4.47 16.44
N ASN A 359 -15.35 4.04 16.62
CA ASN A 359 -14.98 3.03 17.61
C ASN A 359 -13.75 3.47 18.42
N PRO A 360 -13.79 4.57 19.19
CA PRO A 360 -12.64 5.04 19.95
C PRO A 360 -12.35 4.18 21.18
N SER A 361 -11.11 4.24 21.69
CA SER A 361 -10.84 3.89 23.09
C SER A 361 -11.44 4.96 24.02
N ARG A 362 -11.59 4.66 25.31
CA ARG A 362 -12.02 5.66 26.28
C ARG A 362 -11.05 6.84 26.40
N ALA A 363 -9.73 6.56 26.31
CA ALA A 363 -8.70 7.59 26.30
C ALA A 363 -8.84 8.50 25.09
N LEU A 364 -9.08 7.92 23.91
CA LEU A 364 -9.27 8.66 22.67
C LEU A 364 -10.58 9.47 22.67
N ALA A 365 -11.68 8.93 23.21
CA ALA A 365 -12.91 9.68 23.38
C ALA A 365 -12.71 10.90 24.29
N THR A 366 -11.97 10.74 25.38
CA THR A 366 -11.56 11.84 26.28
C THR A 366 -10.73 12.87 25.53
N TYR A 367 -9.76 12.43 24.72
CA TYR A 367 -8.92 13.32 23.90
C TYR A 367 -9.77 14.13 22.90
N TYR A 368 -10.71 13.50 22.19
CA TYR A 368 -11.61 14.23 21.28
C TYR A 368 -12.49 15.25 22.01
N ALA A 369 -12.85 14.96 23.26
CA ALA A 369 -13.62 15.90 24.09
C ALA A 369 -12.82 17.12 24.55
N THR A 370 -11.47 17.10 24.48
CA THR A 370 -10.62 18.23 24.94
C THR A 370 -10.44 19.34 23.89
N GLY A 371 -10.88 19.15 22.66
CA GLY A 371 -10.85 20.18 21.63
C GLY A 371 -11.74 21.38 21.98
N ASN A 372 -11.64 22.45 21.19
CA ASN A 372 -12.57 23.60 21.29
C ASN A 372 -13.93 23.22 20.68
N MET A 373 -14.60 22.27 21.31
CA MET A 373 -15.78 21.57 20.82
C MET A 373 -17.07 22.38 21.05
N TYR A 374 -18.10 22.05 20.26
CA TYR A 374 -19.47 22.45 20.54
C TYR A 374 -19.94 21.89 21.90
N THR A 375 -20.96 22.53 22.49
CA THR A 375 -21.59 22.08 23.73
C THR A 375 -22.23 20.71 23.57
N GLY A 376 -21.67 19.66 24.14
CA GLY A 376 -22.21 18.29 24.06
C GLY A 376 -21.20 17.19 24.31
N GLY A 377 -19.91 17.50 24.19
CA GLY A 377 -18.84 16.54 24.41
C GLY A 377 -18.78 15.44 23.34
N PHE A 378 -17.78 14.57 23.41
CA PHE A 378 -17.68 13.37 22.59
C PHE A 378 -18.23 12.17 23.37
N PRO A 379 -19.05 11.28 22.77
CA PRO A 379 -19.66 10.17 23.48
C PRO A 379 -18.60 9.16 23.95
N MET A 380 -18.75 8.70 25.20
CA MET A 380 -17.86 7.74 25.81
C MET A 380 -18.28 6.32 25.43
N PRO A 381 -17.38 5.45 24.90
CA PRO A 381 -17.73 4.08 24.59
C PRO A 381 -17.92 3.24 25.85
N ALA A 382 -18.76 2.20 25.77
CA ALA A 382 -19.00 1.26 26.86
C ALA A 382 -17.72 0.48 27.25
N SER A 383 -16.92 0.12 26.27
CA SER A 383 -15.57 -0.44 26.39
C SER A 383 -14.68 0.12 25.29
N ASP A 384 -13.37 -0.03 25.39
CA ASP A 384 -12.45 0.40 24.35
C ASP A 384 -12.83 -0.22 23.01
N TYR A 385 -12.89 0.62 22.00
CA TYR A 385 -13.26 0.31 20.61
C TYR A 385 -14.72 -0.15 20.41
N ALA A 386 -15.58 -0.02 21.42
CA ALA A 386 -17.02 -0.17 21.22
C ALA A 386 -17.58 0.98 20.38
N SER A 387 -18.57 0.66 19.54
CA SER A 387 -19.18 1.62 18.63
C SER A 387 -19.94 2.71 19.40
N VAL A 388 -19.73 3.95 18.98
CA VAL A 388 -20.50 5.13 19.43
C VAL A 388 -20.99 5.91 18.21
N THR A 389 -22.12 6.60 18.36
CA THR A 389 -22.59 7.53 17.32
C THR A 389 -21.84 8.84 17.45
N ARG A 390 -21.16 9.27 16.40
CA ARG A 390 -20.52 10.59 16.34
C ARG A 390 -21.57 11.68 16.46
N PRO A 391 -21.26 12.75 17.17
CA PRO A 391 -22.08 13.96 17.10
C PRO A 391 -22.13 14.49 15.66
N ALA A 392 -23.31 14.88 15.19
CA ALA A 392 -23.54 15.23 13.77
C ALA A 392 -22.58 16.29 13.22
N ALA A 393 -22.15 17.26 14.05
CA ALA A 393 -21.21 18.29 13.65
C ALA A 393 -19.77 17.79 13.48
N THR A 394 -19.39 16.64 14.06
CA THR A 394 -17.99 16.16 14.09
C THR A 394 -17.60 15.27 12.93
N GLY A 395 -18.24 15.46 11.77
CA GLY A 395 -17.91 14.74 10.54
C GLY A 395 -18.41 13.29 10.50
N ILE A 396 -18.33 12.69 9.33
CA ILE A 396 -18.82 11.33 9.05
C ILE A 396 -17.79 10.50 8.27
N GLY A 397 -17.92 9.20 8.36
CA GLY A 397 -17.15 8.24 7.57
C GLY A 397 -15.67 8.15 7.92
N ILE A 398 -14.96 7.43 7.08
CA ILE A 398 -13.54 7.10 7.26
C ILE A 398 -12.62 8.34 7.27
N LEU A 399 -12.96 9.38 6.49
CA LEU A 399 -12.15 10.59 6.41
C LEU A 399 -12.32 11.51 7.63
N ALA A 400 -13.28 11.23 8.53
CA ALA A 400 -13.40 11.90 9.82
C ALA A 400 -12.69 11.15 10.96
N GLN A 401 -11.98 10.05 10.69
CA GLN A 401 -11.17 9.35 11.69
C GLN A 401 -9.93 10.16 12.07
N GLY A 402 -9.60 10.20 13.37
CA GLY A 402 -8.46 10.96 13.87
C GLY A 402 -7.13 10.57 13.23
N SER A 403 -6.95 9.30 12.88
CA SER A 403 -5.76 8.81 12.19
C SER A 403 -5.59 9.45 10.81
N PHE A 404 -6.65 9.49 10.01
CA PHE A 404 -6.64 10.16 8.70
C PHE A 404 -6.39 11.67 8.85
N LEU A 405 -7.15 12.33 9.72
CA LEU A 405 -7.07 13.77 9.91
C LEU A 405 -5.71 14.24 10.40
N SER A 406 -5.08 13.50 11.32
CA SER A 406 -3.75 13.84 11.85
C SER A 406 -2.63 13.42 10.90
N GLY A 407 -2.77 12.32 10.18
CA GLY A 407 -1.83 11.90 9.13
C GLY A 407 -1.76 12.90 7.97
N HIS A 408 -2.91 13.46 7.60
CA HIS A 408 -3.03 14.45 6.54
C HIS A 408 -3.04 15.90 7.07
N ALA A 409 -2.18 16.17 8.05
CA ALA A 409 -1.97 17.50 8.63
C ALA A 409 -0.49 17.85 8.69
N GLY A 410 -0.18 19.10 9.02
CA GLY A 410 1.16 19.52 9.42
C GLY A 410 1.51 19.07 10.84
N SER A 411 2.69 19.43 11.32
CA SER A 411 3.09 19.21 12.71
C SER A 411 2.32 20.12 13.67
N ASP A 412 2.05 21.33 13.24
CA ASP A 412 1.57 22.46 14.05
C ASP A 412 0.26 23.09 13.55
N THR A 413 -0.20 22.69 12.36
CA THR A 413 -1.43 23.20 11.74
C THR A 413 -2.14 22.10 10.95
N SER A 414 -3.45 22.26 10.72
CA SER A 414 -4.20 21.49 9.71
C SER A 414 -3.59 21.71 8.31
N SER A 415 -3.93 20.84 7.35
CA SER A 415 -3.48 20.99 5.97
C SER A 415 -4.63 20.76 4.99
N PRO A 416 -5.31 21.83 4.56
CA PRO A 416 -6.31 21.74 3.49
C PRO A 416 -5.79 21.02 2.25
N THR A 417 -4.59 21.36 1.79
CA THR A 417 -3.98 20.75 0.61
C THR A 417 -3.88 19.22 0.75
N LYS A 418 -3.32 18.70 1.85
CA LYS A 418 -3.16 17.24 2.01
C LYS A 418 -4.51 16.52 2.04
N ARG A 419 -5.48 17.05 2.78
CA ARG A 419 -6.83 16.49 2.91
C ARG A 419 -7.61 16.58 1.60
N GLY A 420 -7.49 17.69 0.89
CA GLY A 420 -8.12 17.92 -0.42
C GLY A 420 -7.51 17.04 -1.51
N LEU A 421 -6.18 16.92 -1.55
CA LEU A 421 -5.48 16.03 -2.48
C LEU A 421 -5.91 14.57 -2.33
N PHE A 422 -6.16 14.10 -1.11
CA PHE A 422 -6.66 12.74 -0.91
C PHE A 422 -8.00 12.54 -1.63
N THR A 423 -8.96 13.45 -1.44
CA THR A 423 -10.25 13.39 -2.14
C THR A 423 -10.07 13.46 -3.65
N TYR A 424 -9.23 14.35 -4.14
CA TYR A 424 -8.97 14.55 -5.56
C TYR A 424 -8.31 13.34 -6.23
N TYR A 425 -7.24 12.79 -5.63
CA TYR A 425 -6.50 11.68 -6.24
C TYR A 425 -7.10 10.31 -5.93
N LYS A 426 -7.50 10.08 -4.68
CA LYS A 426 -7.89 8.75 -4.20
C LYS A 426 -9.38 8.45 -4.34
N LEU A 427 -10.24 9.47 -4.26
CA LEU A 427 -11.67 9.27 -4.46
C LEU A 427 -12.13 9.63 -5.87
N PHE A 428 -11.58 10.69 -6.44
CA PHE A 428 -11.96 11.11 -7.80
C PHE A 428 -11.05 10.56 -8.89
N CYS A 429 -10.02 9.78 -8.56
CA CYS A 429 -9.03 9.23 -9.51
C CYS A 429 -8.44 10.26 -10.48
N GLN A 430 -8.29 11.49 -10.02
CA GLN A 430 -7.74 12.53 -10.87
C GLN A 430 -6.22 12.41 -10.99
N GLN A 431 -5.67 12.92 -12.08
CA GLN A 431 -4.25 12.88 -12.33
C GLN A 431 -3.46 13.58 -11.21
N LYS A 432 -2.36 12.94 -10.78
CA LYS A 432 -1.46 13.51 -9.80
C LYS A 432 -0.77 14.74 -10.37
N LEU A 433 -1.16 15.90 -9.84
CA LEU A 433 -0.53 17.17 -10.18
C LEU A 433 0.83 17.26 -9.47
N MET A 434 1.91 17.37 -10.25
CA MET A 434 3.26 17.51 -9.70
C MET A 434 3.59 18.99 -9.54
N PRO A 435 4.10 19.40 -8.36
CA PRO A 435 4.55 20.79 -8.19
C PRO A 435 5.70 21.09 -9.14
N PRO A 436 5.84 22.34 -9.61
CA PRO A 436 7.03 22.76 -10.33
C PRO A 436 8.30 22.50 -9.50
N PRO A 437 9.46 22.28 -10.14
CA PRO A 437 10.72 22.14 -9.41
C PRO A 437 11.04 23.42 -8.64
N ASN A 438 11.64 23.27 -7.45
CA ASN A 438 12.11 24.39 -6.60
C ASN A 438 11.01 25.27 -5.98
N VAL A 439 9.83 24.74 -5.74
CA VAL A 439 8.79 25.45 -4.97
C VAL A 439 9.22 25.49 -3.50
N PRO A 440 9.34 26.67 -2.87
CA PRO A 440 9.70 26.76 -1.46
C PRO A 440 8.57 26.23 -0.56
N PRO A 441 8.89 25.72 0.64
CA PRO A 441 7.89 25.36 1.62
C PRO A 441 6.96 26.53 1.96
N LEU A 442 5.69 26.21 2.26
CA LEU A 442 4.74 27.19 2.77
C LEU A 442 5.28 27.76 4.10
N ASP A 443 5.47 29.07 4.15
CA ASP A 443 5.80 29.72 5.42
C ASP A 443 4.56 29.77 6.32
N THR A 444 4.55 28.91 7.32
CA THR A 444 3.49 28.86 8.36
C THR A 444 3.81 29.76 9.54
N THR A 445 4.99 30.34 9.60
CA THR A 445 5.49 31.11 10.77
C THR A 445 5.33 32.62 10.61
N THR A 446 5.40 33.15 9.39
CA THR A 446 5.29 34.59 9.16
C THR A 446 3.88 35.09 9.46
N VAL A 447 3.80 36.06 10.37
CA VAL A 447 2.54 36.77 10.67
C VAL A 447 2.25 37.74 9.51
N MET A 448 1.22 37.42 8.73
CA MET A 448 0.77 38.25 7.62
C MET A 448 -0.51 38.98 8.00
N THR A 449 -0.59 40.29 7.68
CA THR A 449 -1.80 41.09 7.94
C THR A 449 -3.01 40.50 7.21
N GLY A 450 -4.12 40.32 7.95
CA GLY A 450 -5.38 39.80 7.41
C GLY A 450 -5.39 38.28 7.19
N ILE A 451 -4.45 37.54 7.82
CA ILE A 451 -4.48 36.07 7.92
C ILE A 451 -4.82 35.70 9.35
N ASN A 452 -6.01 35.23 9.55
CA ASN A 452 -6.57 34.88 10.85
C ASN A 452 -6.67 33.37 11.07
N THR A 453 -6.96 32.63 9.99
CA THR A 453 -7.17 31.18 9.99
C THR A 453 -6.21 30.47 9.03
N THR A 454 -6.10 29.17 9.14
CA THR A 454 -5.39 28.33 8.19
C THR A 454 -5.96 28.50 6.78
N ARG A 455 -7.28 28.55 6.63
CA ARG A 455 -7.94 28.82 5.34
C ARG A 455 -7.48 30.14 4.73
N ASP A 456 -7.53 31.24 5.48
CA ASP A 456 -7.08 32.55 4.98
C ASP A 456 -5.64 32.50 4.44
N ARG A 457 -4.78 31.75 5.14
CA ARG A 457 -3.38 31.57 4.73
C ARG A 457 -3.26 30.85 3.38
N TYR A 458 -3.96 29.75 3.22
CA TYR A 458 -3.94 28.97 1.99
C TYR A 458 -4.56 29.74 0.82
N GLU A 459 -5.73 30.35 1.01
CA GLU A 459 -6.37 31.18 -0.02
C GLU A 459 -5.45 32.32 -0.48
N LYS A 460 -4.80 33.02 0.45
CA LYS A 460 -3.94 34.16 0.11
C LYS A 460 -2.63 33.73 -0.57
N LEU A 461 -2.00 32.67 -0.09
CA LEU A 461 -0.71 32.23 -0.62
C LEU A 461 -0.85 31.46 -1.94
N HIS A 462 -1.98 30.83 -2.17
CA HIS A 462 -2.24 30.06 -3.38
C HIS A 462 -3.05 30.80 -4.45
N ALA A 463 -3.44 32.06 -4.20
CA ALA A 463 -4.33 32.83 -5.07
C ALA A 463 -3.69 33.25 -6.41
N ALA A 464 -2.36 33.25 -6.53
CA ALA A 464 -1.68 33.83 -7.67
C ALA A 464 -0.63 32.91 -8.30
N GLY A 465 -0.28 33.22 -9.54
CA GLY A 465 0.81 32.54 -10.26
C GLY A 465 0.51 31.08 -10.60
N SER A 466 1.57 30.30 -10.71
CA SER A 466 1.51 28.87 -11.03
C SER A 466 0.83 28.01 -9.94
N CYS A 467 0.77 28.50 -8.70
CA CYS A 467 0.16 27.80 -7.59
C CYS A 467 -1.36 27.71 -7.73
N ALA A 468 -1.99 28.82 -8.14
CA ALA A 468 -3.44 28.89 -8.29
C ALA A 468 -4.00 27.87 -9.33
N SER A 469 -3.21 27.50 -10.33
CA SER A 469 -3.66 26.54 -11.35
C SER A 469 -4.02 25.17 -10.78
N CYS A 470 -3.29 24.73 -9.75
CA CYS A 470 -3.51 23.44 -9.08
C CYS A 470 -4.35 23.61 -7.79
N HIS A 471 -3.97 24.53 -6.92
CA HIS A 471 -4.55 24.66 -5.58
C HIS A 471 -6.04 25.02 -5.58
N LYS A 472 -6.52 25.79 -6.58
CA LYS A 472 -7.94 26.08 -6.74
C LYS A 472 -8.82 24.83 -6.96
N VAL A 473 -8.21 23.70 -7.33
CA VAL A 473 -8.95 22.46 -7.63
C VAL A 473 -9.14 21.61 -6.39
N PHE A 474 -8.12 21.50 -5.54
CA PHE A 474 -8.15 20.59 -4.40
C PHE A 474 -8.17 21.28 -3.02
N ASP A 475 -7.63 22.49 -2.85
CA ASP A 475 -7.69 23.18 -1.54
C ASP A 475 -9.13 23.39 -1.06
N PRO A 476 -10.12 23.77 -1.90
CA PRO A 476 -11.50 23.85 -1.46
C PRO A 476 -12.05 22.52 -0.91
N LEU A 477 -11.70 21.38 -1.51
CA LEU A 477 -12.05 20.05 -0.95
C LEU A 477 -11.48 19.87 0.45
N GLY A 478 -10.29 20.40 0.71
CA GLY A 478 -9.63 20.34 2.00
C GLY A 478 -10.21 21.30 3.03
N PHE A 479 -10.75 22.44 2.62
CA PHE A 479 -11.40 23.41 3.54
C PHE A 479 -12.60 22.79 4.27
N ALA A 480 -13.27 21.82 3.67
CA ALA A 480 -14.34 21.08 4.33
C ALA A 480 -13.91 20.46 5.68
N PHE A 481 -12.61 20.22 5.86
CA PHE A 481 -12.05 19.57 7.04
C PHE A 481 -11.45 20.56 8.06
N GLU A 482 -11.60 21.88 7.91
CA GLU A 482 -10.92 22.86 8.77
C GLU A 482 -11.46 22.92 10.20
N HIS A 483 -12.65 22.40 10.42
CA HIS A 483 -13.13 22.12 11.78
C HIS A 483 -12.32 21.05 12.52
N PHE A 484 -11.34 20.39 11.88
CA PHE A 484 -10.43 19.45 12.52
C PHE A 484 -9.01 20.01 12.58
N ASP A 485 -8.48 20.10 13.79
CA ASP A 485 -7.11 20.54 14.01
C ASP A 485 -6.06 19.53 13.47
N GLU A 486 -4.79 19.81 13.71
CA GLU A 486 -3.66 18.96 13.31
C GLU A 486 -3.62 17.61 14.03
N GLY A 487 -4.28 17.49 15.16
CA GLY A 487 -4.41 16.25 15.95
C GLY A 487 -5.71 15.50 15.70
N GLY A 488 -6.56 15.95 14.77
CA GLY A 488 -7.84 15.32 14.47
C GLY A 488 -8.99 15.64 15.44
N ARG A 489 -8.81 16.61 16.35
CA ARG A 489 -9.88 17.06 17.27
C ARG A 489 -10.78 18.07 16.56
N TYR A 490 -12.07 18.01 16.88
CA TYR A 490 -13.03 18.98 16.36
C TYR A 490 -12.89 20.34 17.06
N ARG A 491 -12.94 21.44 16.31
CA ARG A 491 -12.88 22.82 16.77
C ARG A 491 -13.89 23.68 16.04
N VAL A 492 -14.53 24.61 16.74
CA VAL A 492 -15.45 25.60 16.16
C VAL A 492 -14.75 26.91 15.80
N LYS A 493 -13.61 27.17 16.43
CA LYS A 493 -12.77 28.35 16.18
C LYS A 493 -11.31 27.96 16.01
N GLU A 494 -10.61 28.71 15.18
CA GLU A 494 -9.17 28.75 15.15
C GLU A 494 -8.69 30.03 15.83
N LYS A 495 -8.01 29.87 16.97
CA LYS A 495 -7.72 30.99 17.89
C LYS A 495 -9.05 31.63 18.35
N THR A 496 -9.35 32.86 17.93
CA THR A 496 -10.59 33.61 18.26
C THR A 496 -11.55 33.73 17.08
N PHE A 497 -11.16 33.25 15.89
CA PHE A 497 -11.88 33.41 14.64
C PHE A 497 -12.77 32.19 14.36
N ASP A 498 -13.96 32.44 13.86
CA ASP A 498 -14.87 31.39 13.43
C ASP A 498 -14.29 30.70 12.17
N ILE A 499 -14.48 29.39 12.11
CA ILE A 499 -13.98 28.57 11.00
C ILE A 499 -15.04 28.54 9.90
N ASP A 500 -14.64 28.91 8.69
CA ASP A 500 -15.41 28.66 7.48
C ASP A 500 -14.88 27.40 6.78
N SER A 501 -15.69 26.35 6.76
CA SER A 501 -15.42 25.07 6.09
C SER A 501 -16.24 24.87 4.81
N SER A 502 -16.92 25.92 4.34
CA SER A 502 -17.69 25.88 3.10
C SER A 502 -16.81 25.85 1.85
N GLY A 503 -17.34 25.38 0.76
CA GLY A 503 -16.65 25.40 -0.52
C GLY A 503 -17.53 25.04 -1.70
N THR A 504 -17.00 25.32 -2.88
CA THR A 504 -17.60 24.92 -4.17
C THR A 504 -16.49 24.43 -5.08
N VAL A 505 -16.67 23.25 -5.67
CA VAL A 505 -15.73 22.62 -6.61
C VAL A 505 -16.49 22.07 -7.81
N THR A 506 -15.76 21.84 -8.91
CA THR A 506 -16.26 21.06 -10.03
C THR A 506 -15.97 19.59 -9.78
N GLY A 507 -17.01 18.76 -9.78
CA GLY A 507 -16.90 17.32 -9.69
C GLY A 507 -16.31 16.68 -10.96
N PRO A 508 -15.89 15.41 -10.90
CA PRO A 508 -15.37 14.69 -12.07
C PRO A 508 -16.37 14.53 -13.21
N ASP A 509 -17.66 14.57 -12.93
CA ASP A 509 -18.77 14.55 -13.90
C ASP A 509 -19.14 15.95 -14.40
N ASN A 510 -18.30 16.96 -14.14
CA ASN A 510 -18.53 18.37 -14.40
C ASN A 510 -19.71 18.99 -13.62
N SER A 511 -20.29 18.29 -12.65
CA SER A 511 -21.29 18.85 -11.75
C SER A 511 -20.66 19.84 -10.78
N THR A 512 -21.45 20.81 -10.30
CA THR A 512 -21.03 21.70 -9.23
C THR A 512 -21.35 21.05 -7.88
N ILE A 513 -20.30 20.83 -7.06
CA ILE A 513 -20.42 20.33 -5.69
C ILE A 513 -20.25 21.51 -4.74
N THR A 514 -21.31 21.87 -4.02
CA THR A 514 -21.30 22.90 -2.98
C THR A 514 -21.55 22.23 -1.63
N PHE A 515 -20.80 22.63 -0.61
CA PHE A 515 -20.87 22.08 0.74
C PHE A 515 -20.61 23.17 1.80
N ALA A 516 -21.18 23.01 2.97
CA ALA A 516 -20.92 23.86 4.12
C ALA A 516 -19.87 23.28 5.08
N ASN A 517 -19.64 21.95 5.03
CA ASN A 517 -18.76 21.24 5.95
C ASN A 517 -18.37 19.88 5.38
N GLN A 518 -17.60 19.08 6.16
CA GLN A 518 -17.14 17.76 5.78
C GLN A 518 -18.30 16.78 5.51
N GLN A 519 -19.37 16.83 6.30
CA GLN A 519 -20.51 15.95 6.13
C GLN A 519 -21.21 16.21 4.78
N ASP A 520 -21.43 17.48 4.45
CA ASP A 520 -22.05 17.84 3.17
C ASP A 520 -21.17 17.43 1.99
N LEU A 521 -19.85 17.63 2.11
CA LEU A 521 -18.91 17.19 1.09
C LEU A 521 -18.99 15.67 0.90
N MET A 522 -18.94 14.85 1.97
CA MET A 522 -19.02 13.40 1.83
C MET A 522 -20.35 12.94 1.25
N ASN A 523 -21.46 13.56 1.62
CA ASN A 523 -22.78 13.28 1.07
C ASN A 523 -22.89 13.66 -0.45
N ALA A 524 -22.09 14.59 -0.91
CA ALA A 524 -21.99 14.92 -2.32
C ALA A 524 -21.04 14.00 -3.07
N VAL A 525 -19.88 13.68 -2.46
CA VAL A 525 -18.86 12.77 -3.03
C VAL A 525 -19.42 11.38 -3.29
N VAL A 526 -20.23 10.83 -2.39
CA VAL A 526 -20.81 9.49 -2.58
C VAL A 526 -21.79 9.38 -3.74
N LYS A 527 -22.26 10.51 -4.28
CA LYS A 527 -23.12 10.55 -5.48
C LYS A 527 -22.33 10.51 -6.78
N GLN A 528 -21.00 10.68 -6.71
CA GLN A 528 -20.13 10.66 -7.89
C GLN A 528 -19.83 9.21 -8.28
N PRO A 529 -20.22 8.75 -9.50
CA PRO A 529 -20.00 7.36 -9.94
C PRO A 529 -18.53 6.94 -9.88
N ILE A 530 -17.62 7.86 -10.19
CA ILE A 530 -16.18 7.65 -10.25
C ILE A 530 -15.58 7.04 -8.98
N ILE A 531 -16.15 7.30 -7.80
CA ILE A 531 -15.59 6.77 -6.54
C ILE A 531 -15.61 5.24 -6.47
N HIS A 532 -16.61 4.61 -7.10
CA HIS A 532 -16.73 3.16 -7.14
C HIS A 532 -15.72 2.55 -8.12
N GLU A 533 -15.54 3.18 -9.27
CA GLU A 533 -14.55 2.82 -10.26
C GLU A 533 -13.15 2.96 -9.68
N CYS A 534 -12.90 4.07 -9.01
CA CYS A 534 -11.65 4.37 -8.34
C CYS A 534 -11.30 3.34 -7.25
N MET A 535 -12.22 3.07 -6.34
CA MET A 535 -12.02 2.04 -5.30
C MET A 535 -11.74 0.68 -5.92
N SER A 536 -12.50 0.31 -6.94
CA SER A 536 -12.33 -0.95 -7.66
C SER A 536 -10.92 -1.06 -8.28
N ALA A 537 -10.44 0.01 -8.90
CA ALA A 537 -9.10 0.07 -9.48
C ALA A 537 -8.00 -0.09 -8.41
N TYR A 538 -8.12 0.59 -7.26
CA TYR A 538 -7.17 0.42 -6.16
C TYR A 538 -7.19 -0.99 -5.56
N LEU A 539 -8.37 -1.60 -5.42
CA LEU A 539 -8.48 -2.99 -4.97
C LEU A 539 -7.79 -3.96 -5.92
N ALA A 540 -7.95 -3.77 -7.24
CA ALA A 540 -7.28 -4.59 -8.26
C ALA A 540 -5.77 -4.36 -8.28
N ALA A 541 -5.32 -3.10 -8.23
CA ALA A 541 -3.89 -2.77 -8.16
C ALA A 541 -3.22 -3.42 -6.94
N TYR A 542 -3.90 -3.42 -5.80
CA TYR A 542 -3.41 -4.10 -4.59
C TYR A 542 -3.43 -5.63 -4.75
N ALA A 543 -4.53 -6.21 -5.24
CA ALA A 543 -4.65 -7.66 -5.43
C ALA A 543 -3.56 -8.20 -6.35
N TYR A 544 -3.36 -7.55 -7.48
CA TYR A 544 -2.47 -8.03 -8.53
C TYR A 544 -1.04 -7.50 -8.42
N GLY A 545 -0.78 -6.51 -7.55
CA GLY A 545 0.53 -5.85 -7.44
C GLY A 545 1.00 -5.25 -8.77
N SER A 546 0.07 -4.72 -9.53
CA SER A 546 0.30 -4.17 -10.86
C SER A 546 -0.50 -2.91 -11.05
N ASP A 547 0.14 -1.88 -11.59
CA ASP A 547 -0.51 -0.63 -11.95
C ASP A 547 -1.40 -0.74 -13.21
N GLU A 548 -1.30 -1.85 -13.95
CA GLU A 548 -2.02 -2.09 -15.20
C GLU A 548 -3.29 -2.93 -15.02
N ALA A 549 -3.76 -3.12 -13.78
CA ALA A 549 -4.91 -3.97 -13.48
C ALA A 549 -6.23 -3.29 -13.82
N CYS A 550 -7.03 -3.93 -14.66
CA CYS A 550 -8.39 -3.51 -15.01
C CYS A 550 -9.44 -4.40 -14.37
N LEU A 551 -10.57 -3.81 -14.02
CA LEU A 551 -11.71 -4.52 -13.48
C LEU A 551 -12.78 -4.79 -14.53
N GLY A 552 -13.51 -5.89 -14.34
CA GLY A 552 -14.71 -6.17 -15.09
C GLY A 552 -15.79 -5.11 -14.84
N ALA A 553 -16.40 -4.57 -15.90
CA ALA A 553 -17.45 -3.57 -15.81
C ALA A 553 -18.63 -4.00 -14.92
N SER A 554 -18.92 -5.30 -14.86
CA SER A 554 -19.98 -5.85 -13.99
C SER A 554 -19.71 -5.66 -12.50
N GLN A 555 -18.45 -5.73 -12.07
CA GLN A 555 -18.07 -5.50 -10.68
C GLN A 555 -18.20 -4.04 -10.29
N VAL A 556 -17.75 -3.14 -11.17
CA VAL A 556 -17.90 -1.68 -10.98
C VAL A 556 -19.38 -1.34 -10.84
N THR A 557 -20.22 -1.85 -11.74
CA THR A 557 -21.68 -1.63 -11.68
C THR A 557 -22.29 -2.19 -10.39
N ALA A 558 -21.87 -3.38 -9.93
CA ALA A 558 -22.39 -3.97 -8.71
C ALA A 558 -21.97 -3.17 -7.46
N LEU A 559 -20.75 -2.65 -7.42
CA LEU A 559 -20.28 -1.79 -6.35
C LEU A 559 -21.04 -0.43 -6.35
N GLN A 560 -21.23 0.14 -7.53
CA GLN A 560 -21.94 1.41 -7.74
C GLN A 560 -23.41 1.32 -7.32
N SER A 561 -24.09 0.23 -7.65
CA SER A 561 -25.48 -0.01 -7.24
C SER A 561 -25.65 -0.30 -5.75
N GLY A 562 -24.55 -0.51 -5.01
CA GLY A 562 -24.58 -0.94 -3.61
C GLY A 562 -25.08 -2.37 -3.42
N SER A 563 -25.15 -3.18 -4.50
CA SER A 563 -25.54 -4.58 -4.41
C SER A 563 -24.46 -5.46 -3.80
N ILE A 564 -23.22 -4.98 -3.75
CA ILE A 564 -22.08 -5.62 -3.06
C ILE A 564 -21.31 -4.60 -2.24
N GLY A 565 -20.69 -5.08 -1.16
CA GLY A 565 -19.73 -4.29 -0.37
C GLY A 565 -18.29 -4.43 -0.86
N ILE A 566 -17.39 -3.70 -0.20
CA ILE A 566 -15.97 -3.65 -0.57
C ILE A 566 -15.29 -5.03 -0.44
N ALA A 567 -15.55 -5.77 0.65
CA ALA A 567 -14.99 -7.11 0.85
C ALA A 567 -15.46 -8.09 -0.23
N GLU A 568 -16.73 -8.02 -0.61
CA GLU A 568 -17.29 -8.82 -1.70
C GLU A 568 -16.66 -8.46 -3.05
N ALA A 569 -16.50 -7.16 -3.35
CA ALA A 569 -15.85 -6.70 -4.57
C ALA A 569 -14.40 -7.20 -4.65
N TYR A 570 -13.67 -7.16 -3.53
CA TYR A 570 -12.31 -7.68 -3.45
C TYR A 570 -12.27 -9.19 -3.70
N ALA A 571 -13.20 -9.96 -3.10
CA ALA A 571 -13.28 -11.42 -3.31
C ALA A 571 -13.56 -11.80 -4.78
N ARG A 572 -14.39 -11.02 -5.47
CA ARG A 572 -14.75 -11.29 -6.88
C ARG A 572 -13.60 -11.12 -7.85
N LEU A 573 -12.53 -10.42 -7.47
CA LEU A 573 -11.31 -10.36 -8.28
C LEU A 573 -10.73 -11.75 -8.58
N ALA A 574 -10.96 -12.74 -7.71
CA ALA A 574 -10.52 -14.11 -7.90
C ALA A 574 -11.15 -14.82 -9.14
N ALA A 575 -12.25 -14.28 -9.66
CA ALA A 575 -12.90 -14.81 -10.87
C ALA A 575 -12.44 -14.12 -12.16
N GLU A 576 -11.68 -13.02 -12.06
CA GLU A 576 -11.24 -12.29 -13.24
C GLU A 576 -10.14 -13.06 -14.00
N PRO A 577 -10.09 -12.96 -15.34
CA PRO A 577 -9.07 -13.64 -16.15
C PRO A 577 -7.64 -13.34 -15.70
N HIS A 578 -7.37 -12.12 -15.25
CA HIS A 578 -6.07 -11.72 -14.72
C HIS A 578 -5.59 -12.61 -13.55
N PHE A 579 -6.51 -13.20 -12.79
CA PHE A 579 -6.20 -14.04 -11.64
C PHE A 579 -5.66 -15.42 -12.03
N THR A 580 -6.06 -15.92 -13.21
CA THR A 580 -5.74 -17.28 -13.67
C THR A 580 -4.88 -17.31 -14.94
N GLN A 581 -4.71 -16.19 -15.61
CA GLN A 581 -4.07 -16.10 -16.91
C GLN A 581 -3.01 -14.98 -16.95
N ARG A 582 -2.05 -15.15 -17.84
CA ARG A 582 -1.04 -14.14 -18.17
C ARG A 582 -0.96 -13.97 -19.68
N SER A 583 -0.49 -12.81 -20.13
CA SER A 583 -0.18 -12.57 -21.54
C SER A 583 0.97 -13.49 -21.99
N ALA A 584 1.08 -13.76 -23.28
CA ALA A 584 2.19 -14.56 -23.80
C ALA A 584 3.53 -13.80 -23.79
N GLN A 585 3.48 -12.45 -23.72
CA GLN A 585 4.65 -11.56 -23.73
C GLN A 585 4.63 -10.62 -22.53
#